data_d3db420fa15ee54a790447cbf004d220
#
_entry.id   d3db420fa15ee54a790447cbf004d220
#
_cell.length_a   1.000
_cell.length_b   1.000
_cell.length_c   1.000
_cell.angle_alpha   90.00
_cell.angle_beta   90.00
_cell.angle_gamma   90.00
#
_symmetry.space_group_name_H-M   'P 1'
#
loop_
_entity.id
_entity.type
_entity.pdbx_description
1 polymer ?
#
loop_
_entity_poly.entity_id
_entity_poly.type
_entity_poly.pdbx_seq_one_letter_code
_entity_poly.pdbx_strand_id
1 'polypeptide(L)'
;MTTALLLAHGAGGAARPNFGPLIPALSRTRRVFAPDLPGSGTTPRAAGPLELDDLADFLIAAADTDTVDILGYSLGCGVAVRAAVRHPDRVSRLVLTSGFVRADDHVRERSGRWRELLAGDRDELARFVMELVLGDPFRHAMTPEQVEGFLEIIQLTLPPGVDEQVALVQRLDVGDDVAKVAAPTLVIGTRHDNLVRPAASRALADAIPDAEYAELDSGHAPALETPKEWLRLVEGFLT
;
A
#
# COMPACT_ATOMS: atom_id res chain seq x y z
N MET A 1 16.80 -18.57 11.67
CA MET A 1 15.72 -17.71 12.22
C MET A 1 15.01 -17.10 11.03
N THR A 2 13.68 -17.02 11.04
CA THR A 2 12.92 -16.40 9.95
C THR A 2 13.14 -14.89 9.99
N THR A 3 13.35 -14.26 8.83
CA THR A 3 13.52 -12.80 8.71
C THR A 3 12.28 -12.07 9.22
N ALA A 4 12.46 -10.95 9.90
CA ALA A 4 11.35 -10.10 10.35
C ALA A 4 10.64 -9.45 9.14
N LEU A 5 9.37 -9.07 9.31
CA LEU A 5 8.57 -8.45 8.25
C LEU A 5 8.17 -7.04 8.65
N LEU A 6 8.50 -6.08 7.81
CA LEU A 6 8.00 -4.70 7.85
C LEU A 6 6.79 -4.54 6.94
N LEU A 7 5.76 -3.86 7.42
CA LEU A 7 4.55 -3.54 6.66
C LEU A 7 4.49 -2.05 6.37
N ALA A 8 4.46 -1.67 5.10
CA ALA A 8 4.33 -0.29 4.63
C ALA A 8 2.94 -0.08 4.02
N HIS A 9 2.07 0.62 4.72
CA HIS A 9 0.66 0.80 4.33
C HIS A 9 0.44 1.84 3.22
N GLY A 10 -0.75 1.84 2.63
CA GLY A 10 -1.19 2.77 1.60
C GLY A 10 -1.63 4.14 2.13
N ALA A 11 -1.78 5.11 1.23
CA ALA A 11 -2.27 6.44 1.55
C ALA A 11 -3.72 6.41 2.06
N GLY A 12 -4.05 7.32 2.97
CA GLY A 12 -5.39 7.44 3.54
C GLY A 12 -5.80 6.29 4.46
N GLY A 13 -4.86 5.42 4.83
CA GLY A 13 -5.07 4.29 5.73
C GLY A 13 -4.12 4.30 6.93
N ALA A 14 -3.98 3.13 7.54
CA ALA A 14 -3.03 2.81 8.60
C ALA A 14 -2.65 1.34 8.52
N ALA A 15 -1.64 0.90 9.25
CA ALA A 15 -1.18 -0.48 9.20
C ALA A 15 -2.29 -1.49 9.53
N ARG A 16 -3.08 -1.24 10.57
CA ARG A 16 -4.15 -2.16 10.99
C ARG A 16 -5.30 -2.28 9.98
N PRO A 17 -5.88 -1.22 9.42
CA PRO A 17 -6.87 -1.34 8.36
C PRO A 17 -6.35 -2.04 7.10
N ASN A 18 -5.10 -1.78 6.71
CA ASN A 18 -4.54 -2.34 5.48
C ASN A 18 -4.05 -3.79 5.62
N PHE A 19 -3.55 -4.20 6.79
CA PHE A 19 -2.94 -5.52 6.96
C PHE A 19 -3.56 -6.36 8.08
N GLY A 20 -4.60 -5.87 8.76
CA GLY A 20 -5.22 -6.55 9.90
C GLY A 20 -5.55 -8.02 9.68
N PRO A 21 -6.14 -8.42 8.53
CA PRO A 21 -6.41 -9.82 8.24
C PRO A 21 -5.16 -10.70 8.09
N LEU A 22 -4.01 -10.12 7.72
CA LEU A 22 -2.74 -10.84 7.48
C LEU A 22 -1.89 -10.95 8.74
N ILE A 23 -1.85 -9.92 9.57
CA ILE A 23 -0.96 -9.81 10.74
C ILE A 23 -1.02 -11.03 11.65
N PRO A 24 -2.21 -11.55 12.06
CA PRO A 24 -2.27 -12.71 12.97
C PRO A 24 -1.63 -13.97 12.40
N ALA A 25 -1.74 -14.21 11.11
CA ALA A 25 -1.14 -15.37 10.45
C ALA A 25 0.39 -15.20 10.32
N LEU A 26 0.83 -14.06 9.79
CA LEU A 26 2.25 -13.74 9.60
C LEU A 26 3.02 -13.70 10.91
N SER A 27 2.40 -13.24 12.01
CA SER A 27 3.02 -13.16 13.33
C SER A 27 3.25 -14.54 14.00
N ARG A 28 2.69 -15.62 13.44
CA ARG A 28 2.95 -16.98 13.97
C ARG A 28 4.34 -17.50 13.60
N THR A 29 4.92 -17.02 12.53
CA THR A 29 6.18 -17.54 11.98
C THR A 29 7.32 -16.54 12.01
N ARG A 30 7.03 -15.23 12.16
CA ARG A 30 8.03 -14.16 12.13
C ARG A 30 7.62 -12.96 12.98
N ARG A 31 8.59 -12.13 13.36
CA ARG A 31 8.28 -10.82 13.96
C ARG A 31 7.71 -9.91 12.90
N VAL A 32 6.61 -9.23 13.21
CA VAL A 32 5.96 -8.27 12.30
C VAL A 32 6.03 -6.88 12.92
N PHE A 33 6.58 -5.94 12.16
CA PHE A 33 6.62 -4.52 12.46
C PHE A 33 5.67 -3.79 11.50
N ALA A 34 4.75 -3.06 12.04
CA ALA A 34 3.69 -2.40 11.27
C ALA A 34 3.55 -0.93 11.70
N PRO A 35 4.55 -0.08 11.41
CA PRO A 35 4.48 1.32 11.77
C PRO A 35 3.39 2.03 10.95
N ASP A 36 2.68 2.95 11.58
CA ASP A 36 1.82 3.88 10.87
C ASP A 36 2.67 5.02 10.28
N LEU A 37 2.49 5.31 9.01
CA LEU A 37 3.15 6.44 8.35
C LEU A 37 2.74 7.78 9.00
N PRO A 38 3.55 8.84 8.88
CA PRO A 38 3.22 10.14 9.45
C PRO A 38 1.81 10.61 9.09
N GLY A 39 1.06 11.00 10.13
CA GLY A 39 -0.33 11.40 10.03
C GLY A 39 -1.35 10.26 10.05
N SER A 40 -0.93 9.00 10.25
CA SER A 40 -1.81 7.84 10.43
C SER A 40 -1.70 7.25 11.83
N GLY A 41 -2.78 6.59 12.29
CA GLY A 41 -2.83 5.95 13.60
C GLY A 41 -2.42 6.90 14.73
N THR A 42 -1.37 6.53 15.48
CA THR A 42 -0.81 7.36 16.55
C THR A 42 0.42 8.16 16.13
N THR A 43 0.88 8.01 14.89
CA THR A 43 2.06 8.73 14.38
C THR A 43 1.67 10.16 14.02
N PRO A 44 2.33 11.19 14.61
CA PRO A 44 2.02 12.58 14.31
C PRO A 44 2.19 12.92 12.83
N ARG A 45 1.47 13.94 12.36
CA ARG A 45 1.69 14.50 11.01
C ARG A 45 3.11 15.03 10.89
N ALA A 46 3.70 14.90 9.70
CA ALA A 46 4.96 15.54 9.37
C ALA A 46 4.82 17.07 9.43
N ALA A 47 5.92 17.77 9.71
CA ALA A 47 5.96 19.23 9.73
C ALA A 47 5.90 19.87 8.32
N GLY A 48 6.11 19.07 7.28
CA GLY A 48 6.13 19.48 5.87
C GLY A 48 5.66 18.38 4.93
N PRO A 49 5.84 18.57 3.62
CA PRO A 49 5.53 17.54 2.63
C PRO A 49 6.25 16.22 2.95
N LEU A 50 5.57 15.10 2.71
CA LEU A 50 6.20 13.78 2.87
C LEU A 50 7.16 13.51 1.72
N GLU A 51 8.37 13.02 2.02
CA GLU A 51 9.35 12.62 1.03
C GLU A 51 9.62 11.11 1.11
N LEU A 52 9.84 10.47 -0.04
CA LEU A 52 10.07 9.01 -0.08
C LEU A 52 11.31 8.60 0.71
N ASP A 53 12.36 9.43 0.69
CA ASP A 53 13.60 9.16 1.42
C ASP A 53 13.35 9.10 2.92
N ASP A 54 12.63 10.10 3.46
CA ASP A 54 12.30 10.17 4.88
C ASP A 54 11.40 9.01 5.31
N LEU A 55 10.43 8.65 4.47
CA LEU A 55 9.54 7.50 4.74
C LEU A 55 10.28 6.16 4.67
N ALA A 56 11.23 6.01 3.76
CA ALA A 56 12.08 4.82 3.68
C ALA A 56 12.95 4.65 4.93
N ASP A 57 13.62 5.72 5.35
CA ASP A 57 14.44 5.73 6.57
C ASP A 57 13.58 5.49 7.82
N PHE A 58 12.40 6.13 7.91
CA PHE A 58 11.42 5.89 8.98
C PHE A 58 10.97 4.43 9.04
N LEU A 59 10.65 3.83 7.89
CA LEU A 59 10.23 2.44 7.81
C LEU A 59 11.31 1.49 8.32
N ILE A 60 12.54 1.64 7.85
CA ILE A 60 13.68 0.80 8.25
C ILE A 60 14.01 0.97 9.75
N ALA A 61 13.91 2.18 10.27
CA ALA A 61 14.16 2.46 11.69
C ALA A 61 13.13 1.82 12.64
N ALA A 62 11.94 1.44 12.13
CA ALA A 62 10.90 0.78 12.93
C ALA A 62 11.26 -0.68 13.32
N ALA A 63 12.24 -1.29 12.65
CA ALA A 63 12.67 -2.66 12.96
C ALA A 63 14.01 -2.70 13.68
N ASP A 64 14.05 -3.36 14.82
CA ASP A 64 15.24 -3.58 15.66
C ASP A 64 16.00 -4.87 15.28
N THR A 65 16.03 -5.22 14.00
CA THR A 65 16.67 -6.43 13.44
C THR A 65 17.66 -6.04 12.35
N ASP A 66 18.67 -6.90 12.10
CA ASP A 66 19.70 -6.62 11.09
C ASP A 66 19.12 -6.60 9.67
N THR A 67 18.20 -7.53 9.36
CA THR A 67 17.55 -7.64 8.06
C THR A 67 16.04 -7.82 8.20
N VAL A 68 15.30 -7.36 7.17
CA VAL A 68 13.85 -7.44 7.09
C VAL A 68 13.39 -7.82 5.68
N ASP A 69 12.26 -8.52 5.61
CA ASP A 69 11.42 -8.54 4.43
C ASP A 69 10.46 -7.33 4.49
N ILE A 70 10.03 -6.78 3.37
CA ILE A 70 9.06 -5.68 3.36
C ILE A 70 7.84 -6.06 2.52
N LEU A 71 6.64 -5.91 3.09
CA LEU A 71 5.38 -5.93 2.37
C LEU A 71 4.89 -4.49 2.23
N GLY A 72 4.99 -3.94 1.02
CA GLY A 72 4.43 -2.65 0.64
C GLY A 72 3.05 -2.80 0.01
N TYR A 73 2.15 -1.87 0.33
CA TYR A 73 0.84 -1.77 -0.28
C TYR A 73 0.60 -0.34 -0.78
N SER A 74 0.22 -0.20 -2.06
CA SER A 74 -0.10 1.10 -2.69
C SER A 74 1.06 2.11 -2.53
N LEU A 75 0.88 3.26 -1.89
CA LEU A 75 1.95 4.20 -1.53
C LEU A 75 3.14 3.49 -0.88
N GLY A 76 2.86 2.52 0.00
CA GLY A 76 3.88 1.73 0.68
C GLY A 76 4.79 0.93 -0.25
N CYS A 77 4.38 0.67 -1.50
CA CYS A 77 5.25 0.06 -2.51
C CYS A 77 6.40 1.00 -2.91
N GLY A 78 6.10 2.27 -3.15
CA GLY A 78 7.13 3.28 -3.43
C GLY A 78 8.09 3.46 -2.26
N VAL A 79 7.57 3.47 -1.02
CA VAL A 79 8.39 3.51 0.20
C VAL A 79 9.28 2.27 0.30
N ALA A 80 8.75 1.06 0.02
CA ALA A 80 9.51 -0.19 0.07
C ALA A 80 10.61 -0.26 -0.99
N VAL A 81 10.33 0.15 -2.23
CA VAL A 81 11.33 0.25 -3.31
C VAL A 81 12.45 1.23 -2.91
N ARG A 82 12.11 2.42 -2.42
CA ARG A 82 13.08 3.41 -1.96
C ARG A 82 13.90 2.87 -0.79
N ALA A 83 13.29 2.17 0.17
CA ALA A 83 13.98 1.54 1.29
C ALA A 83 14.98 0.47 0.83
N ALA A 84 14.61 -0.38 -0.15
CA ALA A 84 15.50 -1.41 -0.68
C ALA A 84 16.74 -0.82 -1.39
N VAL A 85 16.58 0.31 -2.07
CA VAL A 85 17.70 0.98 -2.76
C VAL A 85 18.59 1.76 -1.80
N ARG A 86 18.01 2.41 -0.78
CA ARG A 86 18.78 3.19 0.20
C ARG A 86 19.47 2.31 1.26
N HIS A 87 18.87 1.16 1.58
CA HIS A 87 19.32 0.24 2.63
C HIS A 87 19.45 -1.20 2.11
N PRO A 88 20.25 -1.45 1.04
CA PRO A 88 20.28 -2.76 0.36
C PRO A 88 20.73 -3.89 1.28
N ASP A 89 21.58 -3.63 2.26
CA ASP A 89 22.05 -4.62 3.23
C ASP A 89 20.99 -4.96 4.31
N ARG A 90 19.92 -4.17 4.40
CA ARG A 90 18.84 -4.32 5.38
C ARG A 90 17.63 -5.04 4.80
N VAL A 91 17.40 -4.99 3.48
CA VAL A 91 16.19 -5.51 2.83
C VAL A 91 16.46 -6.84 2.15
N SER A 92 15.85 -7.92 2.66
CA SER A 92 16.07 -9.29 2.16
C SER A 92 15.13 -9.66 1.02
N ARG A 93 13.86 -9.29 1.10
CA ARG A 93 12.83 -9.55 0.07
C ARG A 93 11.80 -8.43 0.04
N LEU A 94 11.14 -8.25 -1.11
CA LEU A 94 10.02 -7.33 -1.29
C LEU A 94 8.76 -8.06 -1.74
N VAL A 95 7.63 -7.73 -1.15
CA VAL A 95 6.30 -7.99 -1.71
C VAL A 95 5.61 -6.66 -1.92
N LEU A 96 5.21 -6.35 -3.16
CA LEU A 96 4.66 -5.07 -3.56
C LEU A 96 3.24 -5.27 -4.10
N THR A 97 2.22 -4.87 -3.34
CA THR A 97 0.82 -5.08 -3.73
C THR A 97 0.18 -3.77 -4.19
N SER A 98 -0.47 -3.77 -5.35
CA SER A 98 -1.14 -2.60 -5.96
C SER A 98 -0.21 -1.39 -6.09
N GLY A 99 1.07 -1.66 -6.46
CA GLY A 99 2.10 -0.64 -6.65
C GLY A 99 2.24 -0.17 -8.09
N PHE A 100 3.00 0.90 -8.28
CA PHE A 100 3.31 1.46 -9.60
C PHE A 100 4.69 2.12 -9.59
N VAL A 101 5.31 2.27 -10.78
CA VAL A 101 6.64 2.90 -10.93
C VAL A 101 6.55 4.41 -10.74
N ARG A 102 5.57 5.03 -11.40
CA ARG A 102 5.30 6.49 -11.31
C ARG A 102 3.82 6.77 -11.46
N ALA A 103 3.36 7.83 -10.83
CA ALA A 103 2.00 8.29 -11.01
C ALA A 103 1.76 8.65 -12.48
N ASP A 104 0.90 7.88 -13.17
CA ASP A 104 0.41 8.21 -14.50
C ASP A 104 -0.74 9.24 -14.42
N ASP A 105 -1.26 9.65 -15.56
CA ASP A 105 -2.34 10.64 -15.59
C ASP A 105 -3.60 10.15 -14.88
N HIS A 106 -3.89 8.84 -14.92
CA HIS A 106 -5.01 8.26 -14.20
C HIS A 106 -4.83 8.35 -12.67
N VAL A 107 -3.67 7.94 -12.15
CA VAL A 107 -3.36 8.05 -10.72
C VAL A 107 -3.39 9.52 -10.28
N ARG A 108 -2.83 10.45 -11.09
CA ARG A 108 -2.85 11.89 -10.80
C ARG A 108 -4.26 12.46 -10.76
N GLU A 109 -5.10 12.10 -11.73
CA GLU A 109 -6.51 12.54 -11.79
C GLU A 109 -7.29 12.05 -10.57
N ARG A 110 -7.23 10.73 -10.28
CA ARG A 110 -7.97 10.12 -9.16
C ARG A 110 -7.51 10.65 -7.81
N SER A 111 -6.21 10.74 -7.59
CA SER A 111 -5.67 11.32 -6.35
C SER A 111 -5.89 12.83 -6.25
N GLY A 112 -5.90 13.56 -7.37
CA GLY A 112 -6.28 14.98 -7.42
C GLY A 112 -7.72 15.18 -6.97
N ARG A 113 -8.66 14.39 -7.53
CA ARG A 113 -10.07 14.43 -7.12
C ARG A 113 -10.24 14.07 -5.64
N TRP A 114 -9.51 13.08 -5.15
CA TRP A 114 -9.53 12.75 -3.73
C TRP A 114 -9.18 13.96 -2.86
N ARG A 115 -8.07 14.65 -3.18
CA ARG A 115 -7.64 15.84 -2.44
C ARG A 115 -8.64 16.99 -2.50
N GLU A 116 -9.26 17.24 -3.65
CA GLU A 116 -10.34 18.24 -3.76
C GLU A 116 -11.50 17.92 -2.80
N LEU A 117 -11.91 16.65 -2.74
CA LEU A 117 -13.01 16.21 -1.90
C LEU A 117 -12.70 16.24 -0.41
N LEU A 118 -11.42 16.21 0.01
CA LEU A 118 -11.05 16.35 1.43
C LEU A 118 -11.49 17.67 2.05
N ALA A 119 -11.62 18.72 1.25
CA ALA A 119 -12.11 20.04 1.69
C ALA A 119 -13.62 20.21 1.47
N GLY A 120 -14.31 19.22 0.91
CA GLY A 120 -15.70 19.26 0.47
C GLY A 120 -16.67 18.48 1.34
N ASP A 121 -17.69 17.94 0.68
CA ASP A 121 -18.73 17.12 1.31
C ASP A 121 -18.20 15.74 1.71
N ARG A 122 -18.44 15.34 2.96
CA ARG A 122 -17.92 14.07 3.50
C ARG A 122 -18.61 12.84 2.91
N ASP A 123 -19.86 12.96 2.52
CA ASP A 123 -20.60 11.85 1.90
C ASP A 123 -20.10 11.64 0.46
N GLU A 124 -19.85 12.71 -0.27
CA GLU A 124 -19.26 12.65 -1.61
C GLU A 124 -17.85 12.04 -1.55
N LEU A 125 -17.02 12.49 -0.60
CA LEU A 125 -15.70 11.93 -0.36
C LEU A 125 -15.77 10.43 -0.06
N ALA A 126 -16.64 10.01 0.85
CA ALA A 126 -16.76 8.61 1.23
C ALA A 126 -17.19 7.72 0.06
N ARG A 127 -18.16 8.18 -0.75
CA ARG A 127 -18.57 7.45 -1.97
C ARG A 127 -17.44 7.35 -2.98
N PHE A 128 -16.73 8.46 -3.20
CA PHE A 128 -15.58 8.47 -4.11
C PHE A 128 -14.48 7.50 -3.64
N VAL A 129 -14.12 7.52 -2.35
CA VAL A 129 -13.10 6.61 -1.79
C VAL A 129 -13.56 5.16 -1.91
N MET A 130 -14.84 4.85 -1.62
CA MET A 130 -15.38 3.51 -1.81
C MET A 130 -15.25 3.02 -3.26
N GLU A 131 -15.60 3.87 -4.24
CA GLU A 131 -15.44 3.55 -5.67
C GLU A 131 -13.98 3.37 -6.07
N LEU A 132 -13.08 4.10 -5.43
CA LEU A 132 -11.65 4.07 -5.70
C LEU A 132 -11.01 2.77 -5.21
N VAL A 133 -11.40 2.32 -4.00
CA VAL A 133 -10.71 1.21 -3.31
C VAL A 133 -11.38 -0.15 -3.49
N LEU A 134 -12.69 -0.21 -3.74
CA LEU A 134 -13.38 -1.47 -3.96
C LEU A 134 -13.54 -1.76 -5.46
N GLY A 135 -13.25 -2.99 -5.85
CA GLY A 135 -13.51 -3.47 -7.20
C GLY A 135 -15.01 -3.51 -7.53
N ASP A 136 -15.38 -3.23 -8.78
CA ASP A 136 -16.78 -3.21 -9.21
C ASP A 136 -17.53 -4.50 -8.88
N PRO A 137 -16.98 -5.71 -9.10
CA PRO A 137 -17.68 -6.95 -8.75
C PRO A 137 -17.99 -7.05 -7.26
N PHE A 138 -17.04 -6.69 -6.39
CA PHE A 138 -17.24 -6.72 -4.94
C PHE A 138 -18.28 -5.69 -4.50
N ARG A 139 -18.16 -4.45 -4.98
CA ARG A 139 -19.08 -3.36 -4.66
C ARG A 139 -20.50 -3.65 -5.09
N HIS A 140 -20.71 -4.22 -6.30
CA HIS A 140 -22.03 -4.59 -6.79
C HIS A 140 -22.66 -5.77 -6.03
N ALA A 141 -21.88 -6.56 -5.32
CA ALA A 141 -22.37 -7.65 -4.47
C ALA A 141 -22.75 -7.20 -3.05
N MET A 142 -22.42 -5.96 -2.66
CA MET A 142 -22.73 -5.42 -1.33
C MET A 142 -24.24 -5.15 -1.18
N THR A 143 -24.78 -5.45 0.02
CA THR A 143 -26.13 -4.99 0.38
C THR A 143 -26.14 -3.49 0.67
N PRO A 144 -27.33 -2.83 0.64
CA PRO A 144 -27.41 -1.42 1.01
C PRO A 144 -26.84 -1.11 2.40
N GLU A 145 -27.08 -1.98 3.39
CA GLU A 145 -26.55 -1.83 4.76
C GLU A 145 -25.03 -1.97 4.81
N GLN A 146 -24.43 -2.84 3.99
CA GLN A 146 -22.97 -2.95 3.88
C GLN A 146 -22.36 -1.70 3.24
N VAL A 147 -23.02 -1.15 2.22
CA VAL A 147 -22.60 0.11 1.60
C VAL A 147 -22.64 1.25 2.62
N GLU A 148 -23.75 1.42 3.34
CA GLU A 148 -23.91 2.46 4.35
C GLU A 148 -22.84 2.34 5.45
N GLY A 149 -22.67 1.14 6.01
CA GLY A 149 -21.63 0.89 7.03
C GLY A 149 -20.20 1.15 6.53
N PHE A 150 -19.91 0.84 5.26
CA PHE A 150 -18.60 1.12 4.69
C PHE A 150 -18.36 2.63 4.50
N LEU A 151 -19.36 3.37 4.04
CA LEU A 151 -19.30 4.83 3.91
C LEU A 151 -19.07 5.48 5.28
N GLU A 152 -19.77 5.03 6.32
CA GLU A 152 -19.59 5.51 7.69
C GLU A 152 -18.16 5.24 8.19
N ILE A 153 -17.61 4.04 7.96
CA ILE A 153 -16.24 3.70 8.32
C ILE A 153 -15.24 4.65 7.65
N ILE A 154 -15.39 4.93 6.34
CA ILE A 154 -14.50 5.89 5.65
C ILE A 154 -14.56 7.26 6.34
N GLN A 155 -15.76 7.78 6.61
CA GLN A 155 -15.94 9.10 7.23
C GLN A 155 -15.29 9.22 8.61
N LEU A 156 -15.29 8.11 9.38
CA LEU A 156 -14.77 8.07 10.75
C LEU A 156 -13.28 7.77 10.83
N THR A 157 -12.70 7.11 9.81
CA THR A 157 -11.34 6.55 9.93
C THR A 157 -10.30 7.21 9.05
N LEU A 158 -10.66 8.19 8.21
CA LEU A 158 -9.66 8.93 7.43
C LEU A 158 -8.62 9.58 8.37
N PRO A 159 -7.33 9.28 8.19
CA PRO A 159 -6.30 9.79 9.06
C PRO A 159 -6.05 11.28 8.83
N PRO A 160 -5.57 12.03 9.85
CA PRO A 160 -5.32 13.45 9.71
C PRO A 160 -4.24 13.81 8.67
N GLY A 161 -3.35 12.89 8.32
CA GLY A 161 -2.29 13.07 7.31
C GLY A 161 -2.67 12.61 5.90
N VAL A 162 -3.95 12.36 5.64
CA VAL A 162 -4.41 11.84 4.33
C VAL A 162 -4.04 12.77 3.17
N ASP A 163 -4.13 14.09 3.34
CA ASP A 163 -3.79 15.04 2.26
C ASP A 163 -2.32 14.96 1.86
N GLU A 164 -1.41 14.93 2.82
CA GLU A 164 0.03 14.81 2.57
C GLU A 164 0.38 13.48 1.92
N GLN A 165 -0.25 12.40 2.36
CA GLN A 165 -0.04 11.06 1.79
C GLN A 165 -0.55 10.98 0.34
N VAL A 166 -1.73 11.51 0.05
CA VAL A 166 -2.29 11.55 -1.31
C VAL A 166 -1.51 12.53 -2.20
N ALA A 167 -1.01 13.64 -1.65
CA ALA A 167 -0.12 14.55 -2.36
C ALA A 167 1.21 13.86 -2.77
N LEU A 168 1.73 12.97 -1.92
CA LEU A 168 2.89 12.16 -2.29
C LEU A 168 2.54 11.16 -3.40
N VAL A 169 1.37 10.50 -3.35
CA VAL A 169 0.91 9.59 -4.43
C VAL A 169 0.90 10.29 -5.78
N GLN A 170 0.43 11.55 -5.86
CA GLN A 170 0.37 12.31 -7.11
C GLN A 170 1.73 12.54 -7.78
N ARG A 171 2.80 12.62 -6.99
CA ARG A 171 4.16 12.90 -7.47
C ARG A 171 5.13 11.73 -7.31
N LEU A 172 4.63 10.56 -6.84
CA LEU A 172 5.45 9.38 -6.64
C LEU A 172 6.10 8.97 -7.96
N ASP A 173 7.42 8.84 -7.92
CA ASP A 173 8.24 8.31 -9.00
C ASP A 173 9.44 7.55 -8.40
N VAL A 174 9.52 6.26 -8.69
CA VAL A 174 10.64 5.38 -8.35
C VAL A 174 11.31 4.81 -9.60
N GLY A 175 11.12 5.49 -10.75
CA GLY A 175 11.65 5.03 -12.04
C GLY A 175 13.16 4.86 -12.05
N ASP A 176 13.91 5.72 -11.35
CA ASP A 176 15.37 5.62 -11.24
C ASP A 176 15.84 4.56 -10.24
N ASP A 177 14.91 3.99 -9.44
CA ASP A 177 15.23 3.03 -8.37
C ASP A 177 14.95 1.59 -8.77
N VAL A 178 13.86 1.34 -9.49
CA VAL A 178 13.36 -0.03 -9.75
C VAL A 178 14.42 -0.94 -10.35
N ALA A 179 15.26 -0.43 -11.26
CA ALA A 179 16.37 -1.20 -11.86
C ALA A 179 17.54 -1.46 -10.89
N LYS A 180 17.57 -0.80 -9.72
CA LYS A 180 18.61 -0.95 -8.70
C LYS A 180 18.17 -1.89 -7.56
N VAL A 181 16.93 -2.33 -7.54
CA VAL A 181 16.41 -3.27 -6.53
C VAL A 181 17.13 -4.60 -6.71
N ALA A 182 17.91 -4.99 -5.71
CA ALA A 182 18.66 -6.26 -5.71
C ALA A 182 17.91 -7.37 -4.93
N ALA A 183 16.95 -7.00 -4.09
CA ALA A 183 16.17 -7.93 -3.30
C ALA A 183 15.21 -8.73 -4.19
N PRO A 184 15.09 -10.06 -4.05
CA PRO A 184 14.02 -10.84 -4.69
C PRO A 184 12.66 -10.19 -4.42
N THR A 185 11.88 -10.00 -5.49
CA THR A 185 10.65 -9.22 -5.43
C THR A 185 9.47 -9.96 -6.02
N LEU A 186 8.33 -9.97 -5.31
CA LEU A 186 7.02 -10.34 -5.82
C LEU A 186 6.17 -9.09 -5.96
N VAL A 187 5.66 -8.82 -7.16
CA VAL A 187 4.65 -7.78 -7.40
C VAL A 187 3.28 -8.45 -7.53
N ILE A 188 2.32 -7.97 -6.78
CA ILE A 188 0.93 -8.46 -6.80
C ILE A 188 0.04 -7.35 -7.35
N GLY A 189 -0.49 -7.54 -8.56
CA GLY A 189 -1.52 -6.68 -9.15
C GLY A 189 -2.92 -7.05 -8.66
N THR A 190 -3.84 -6.10 -8.71
CA THR A 190 -5.25 -6.26 -8.37
C THR A 190 -6.11 -5.98 -9.60
N ARG A 191 -6.87 -6.99 -10.05
CA ARG A 191 -7.51 -7.02 -11.39
C ARG A 191 -8.56 -5.95 -11.60
N HIS A 192 -9.30 -5.60 -10.55
CA HIS A 192 -10.43 -4.66 -10.58
C HIS A 192 -10.11 -3.33 -9.89
N ASP A 193 -8.83 -2.97 -9.88
CA ASP A 193 -8.33 -1.78 -9.20
C ASP A 193 -8.69 -0.51 -10.00
N ASN A 194 -9.43 0.39 -9.35
CA ASN A 194 -9.88 1.66 -9.94
C ASN A 194 -8.92 2.83 -9.66
N LEU A 195 -7.89 2.62 -8.84
CA LEU A 195 -6.86 3.61 -8.54
C LEU A 195 -5.54 3.28 -9.26
N VAL A 196 -5.04 2.07 -9.08
CA VAL A 196 -3.79 1.59 -9.69
C VAL A 196 -4.13 0.50 -10.70
N ARG A 197 -4.21 0.87 -11.97
CA ARG A 197 -4.56 -0.09 -13.02
C ARG A 197 -3.63 -1.31 -13.01
N PRO A 198 -4.12 -2.53 -13.28
CA PRO A 198 -3.29 -3.74 -13.31
C PRO A 198 -2.04 -3.60 -14.18
N ALA A 199 -2.15 -2.86 -15.30
CA ALA A 199 -1.02 -2.57 -16.18
C ALA A 199 0.11 -1.79 -15.49
N ALA A 200 -0.20 -0.92 -14.53
CA ALA A 200 0.82 -0.19 -13.78
C ALA A 200 1.59 -1.09 -12.81
N SER A 201 0.90 -2.04 -12.15
CA SER A 201 1.56 -3.05 -11.33
C SER A 201 2.37 -4.04 -12.18
N ARG A 202 1.89 -4.39 -13.37
CA ARG A 202 2.66 -5.19 -14.32
C ARG A 202 3.95 -4.47 -14.73
N ALA A 203 3.85 -3.19 -15.09
CA ALA A 203 5.02 -2.37 -15.45
C ALA A 203 6.02 -2.23 -14.28
N LEU A 204 5.54 -2.24 -13.03
CA LEU A 204 6.43 -2.27 -11.86
C LEU A 204 7.21 -3.59 -11.79
N ALA A 205 6.56 -4.73 -12.02
CA ALA A 205 7.24 -6.02 -12.07
C ALA A 205 8.25 -6.09 -13.23
N ASP A 206 7.87 -5.64 -14.41
CA ASP A 206 8.74 -5.65 -15.60
C ASP A 206 9.98 -4.75 -15.44
N ALA A 207 9.91 -3.73 -14.57
CA ALA A 207 11.00 -2.78 -14.34
C ALA A 207 11.98 -3.21 -13.24
N ILE A 208 11.60 -4.16 -12.37
CA ILE A 208 12.46 -4.70 -11.31
C ILE A 208 13.14 -5.98 -11.82
N PRO A 209 14.48 -6.09 -11.73
CA PRO A 209 15.18 -7.30 -12.17
C PRO A 209 14.64 -8.57 -11.50
N ASP A 210 14.36 -9.59 -12.30
CA ASP A 210 13.92 -10.93 -11.88
C ASP A 210 12.69 -10.94 -10.96
N ALA A 211 11.85 -9.89 -10.99
CA ALA A 211 10.64 -9.84 -10.18
C ALA A 211 9.59 -10.87 -10.68
N GLU A 212 8.98 -11.55 -9.73
CA GLU A 212 7.79 -12.36 -9.96
C GLU A 212 6.54 -11.50 -10.01
N TYR A 213 5.53 -11.92 -10.80
CA TYR A 213 4.24 -11.25 -10.86
C TYR A 213 3.09 -12.21 -10.58
N ALA A 214 2.15 -11.77 -9.74
CA ALA A 214 0.89 -12.45 -9.49
C ALA A 214 -0.29 -11.47 -9.57
N GLU A 215 -1.51 -11.99 -9.74
CA GLU A 215 -2.73 -11.17 -9.71
C GLU A 215 -3.71 -11.69 -8.67
N LEU A 216 -4.41 -10.75 -8.01
CA LEU A 216 -5.58 -11.00 -7.20
C LEU A 216 -6.85 -10.59 -7.95
N ASP A 217 -7.90 -11.37 -7.80
CA ASP A 217 -9.24 -11.04 -8.29
C ASP A 217 -9.93 -10.07 -7.31
N SER A 218 -9.38 -8.86 -7.21
CA SER A 218 -9.70 -7.86 -6.20
C SER A 218 -9.62 -6.46 -6.80
N GLY A 219 -10.31 -5.51 -6.17
CA GLY A 219 -10.04 -4.08 -6.31
C GLY A 219 -8.79 -3.68 -5.53
N HIS A 220 -8.64 -2.37 -5.28
CA HIS A 220 -7.48 -1.81 -4.57
C HIS A 220 -7.35 -2.29 -3.13
N ALA A 221 -8.42 -2.82 -2.49
CA ALA A 221 -8.46 -3.24 -1.09
C ALA A 221 -8.44 -4.77 -0.89
N PRO A 222 -7.35 -5.50 -1.22
CA PRO A 222 -7.29 -6.96 -1.10
C PRO A 222 -7.48 -7.47 0.34
N ALA A 223 -7.19 -6.65 1.35
CA ALA A 223 -7.46 -6.97 2.75
C ALA A 223 -8.95 -7.19 3.06
N LEU A 224 -9.84 -6.57 2.28
CA LEU A 224 -11.31 -6.71 2.41
C LEU A 224 -11.87 -7.75 1.44
N GLU A 225 -11.40 -7.71 0.19
CA GLU A 225 -11.99 -8.47 -0.90
C GLU A 225 -11.46 -9.91 -0.99
N THR A 226 -10.14 -10.08 -0.87
CA THR A 226 -9.48 -11.39 -1.06
C THR A 226 -8.37 -11.65 -0.02
N PRO A 227 -8.62 -11.47 1.30
CA PRO A 227 -7.57 -11.53 2.32
C PRO A 227 -6.86 -12.89 2.39
N LYS A 228 -7.57 -13.98 2.15
CA LYS A 228 -7.00 -15.34 2.21
C LYS A 228 -6.04 -15.60 1.06
N GLU A 229 -6.41 -15.19 -0.14
CA GLU A 229 -5.59 -15.36 -1.33
C GLU A 229 -4.37 -14.44 -1.29
N TRP A 230 -4.55 -13.20 -0.83
CA TRP A 230 -3.45 -12.27 -0.60
C TRP A 230 -2.43 -12.85 0.40
N LEU A 231 -2.91 -13.35 1.55
CA LEU A 231 -2.06 -14.01 2.53
C LEU A 231 -1.29 -15.19 1.92
N ARG A 232 -1.96 -16.06 1.15
CA ARG A 232 -1.35 -17.22 0.50
C ARG A 232 -0.20 -16.82 -0.42
N LEU A 233 -0.36 -15.77 -1.24
CA LEU A 233 0.70 -15.27 -2.12
C LEU A 233 1.87 -14.71 -1.32
N VAL A 234 1.59 -13.90 -0.29
CA VAL A 234 2.61 -13.31 0.58
C VAL A 234 3.42 -14.40 1.30
N GLU A 235 2.74 -15.35 1.97
CA GLU A 235 3.42 -16.44 2.68
C GLU A 235 4.22 -17.33 1.73
N GLY A 236 3.67 -17.65 0.55
CA GLY A 236 4.34 -18.51 -0.43
C GLY A 236 5.66 -17.93 -0.93
N PHE A 237 5.76 -16.62 -1.07
CA PHE A 237 6.99 -15.95 -1.51
C PHE A 237 7.99 -15.71 -0.36
N LEU A 238 7.51 -15.49 0.85
CA LEU A 238 8.34 -15.20 2.02
C LEU A 238 8.88 -16.46 2.74
N THR A 239 8.58 -17.66 2.26
CA THR A 239 9.10 -18.95 2.82
C THR A 239 10.51 -19.35 2.34
#